data_67f59b77f362b5a9432e1a3f52fa263e
#
_entry.id   67f59b77f362b5a9432e1a3f52fa263e
#
_cell.length_a   1.000
_cell.length_b   1.000
_cell.length_c   1.000
_cell.angle_alpha   90.00
_cell.angle_beta   90.00
_cell.angle_gamma   90.00
#
_symmetry.space_group_name_H-M   'P 1'
#
loop_
_entity.id
_entity.type
_entity.pdbx_description
1 polymer ?
#
loop_
_entity_poly.entity_id
_entity_poly.type
_entity_poly.pdbx_seq_one_letter_code
_entity_poly.pdbx_strand_id
1 'polypeptide(L)'
;MTDALHRRTLLKAMPALALTGAATPLAATPPAALATPALTLAMRLRVLIGAPQELGMVDGVRKRVIPITGGTVDGPRLTGRILPGGADWQSIRADGTADILARYSIAASDGAILSITNPGYRHGPAPVLARIAKGEAVDPALYYFRTTPRFDVASDGPHAWLGRTVFLCTAARYSDHVALDIFAVG
;
A
#
# COMPACT_ATOMS: atom_id res chain seq x y z
N MET A 1 -6.36 54.65 92.13
CA MET A 1 -7.45 53.91 92.83
C MET A 1 -8.04 52.91 91.88
N THR A 2 -8.00 51.65 92.36
CA THR A 2 -8.81 50.49 91.93
C THR A 2 -8.56 49.89 90.52
N ASP A 3 -7.74 48.89 90.43
CA ASP A 3 -7.96 47.47 90.64
C ASP A 3 -8.97 46.87 89.59
N ALA A 4 -8.50 46.02 88.66
CA ALA A 4 -9.25 45.19 87.87
C ALA A 4 -8.58 43.87 87.50
N LEU A 5 -9.12 42.87 87.96
CA LEU A 5 -8.80 41.46 87.95
C LEU A 5 -8.48 40.82 86.62
N HIS A 6 -7.43 40.01 86.67
CA HIS A 6 -7.07 39.03 85.66
C HIS A 6 -8.11 37.89 85.52
N ARG A 7 -8.59 37.64 84.29
CA ARG A 7 -9.17 36.35 83.95
C ARG A 7 -8.32 35.69 82.84
N ARG A 8 -7.54 34.73 83.25
CA ARG A 8 -6.81 33.87 82.34
C ARG A 8 -7.79 32.83 81.85
N THR A 9 -8.11 32.87 80.51
CA THR A 9 -8.87 31.83 79.82
C THR A 9 -7.88 30.87 79.20
N LEU A 10 -7.81 29.63 79.67
CA LEU A 10 -7.06 28.55 79.09
C LEU A 10 -7.77 28.13 77.77
N LEU A 11 -7.14 28.39 76.64
CA LEU A 11 -7.50 27.73 75.39
C LEU A 11 -6.83 26.35 75.36
N LYS A 12 -7.65 25.30 75.40
CA LYS A 12 -7.20 23.93 75.11
C LYS A 12 -6.96 23.80 73.61
N ALA A 13 -5.69 23.62 73.23
CA ALA A 13 -5.32 23.27 71.86
C ALA A 13 -5.77 21.83 71.55
N MET A 14 -6.64 21.65 70.58
CA MET A 14 -6.93 20.34 69.97
C MET A 14 -5.93 20.08 68.85
N PRO A 15 -5.30 18.87 68.76
CA PRO A 15 -4.45 18.56 67.65
C PRO A 15 -5.29 18.29 66.38
N ALA A 16 -5.09 19.07 65.32
CA ALA A 16 -5.62 18.81 64.00
C ALA A 16 -4.95 17.58 63.39
N LEU A 17 -5.67 16.51 63.23
CA LEU A 17 -5.23 15.30 62.52
C LEU A 17 -5.23 15.59 61.02
N ALA A 18 -4.09 15.90 60.42
CA ALA A 18 -3.94 16.07 58.98
C ALA A 18 -3.98 14.69 58.31
N LEU A 19 -5.11 14.32 57.68
CA LEU A 19 -5.18 13.20 56.73
C LEU A 19 -4.43 13.60 55.44
N THR A 20 -3.17 13.21 55.33
CA THR A 20 -2.45 13.24 54.06
C THR A 20 -2.92 12.04 53.22
N GLY A 21 -3.97 12.24 52.43
CA GLY A 21 -4.38 11.29 51.38
C GLY A 21 -3.30 11.28 50.29
N ALA A 22 -2.46 10.27 50.29
CA ALA A 22 -1.56 10.01 49.15
C ALA A 22 -2.42 9.59 47.94
N ALA A 23 -2.64 10.56 47.03
CA ALA A 23 -3.20 10.23 45.71
C ALA A 23 -2.15 9.42 44.93
N THR A 24 -2.36 8.12 44.82
CA THR A 24 -1.59 7.27 43.92
C THR A 24 -1.86 7.74 42.48
N PRO A 25 -0.82 8.13 41.72
CA PRO A 25 -1.00 8.49 40.30
C PRO A 25 -1.52 7.25 39.57
N LEU A 26 -2.69 7.38 38.96
CA LEU A 26 -3.23 6.39 38.04
C LEU A 26 -2.26 6.31 36.86
N ALA A 27 -1.45 5.26 36.79
CA ALA A 27 -0.57 5.04 35.65
C ALA A 27 -1.45 4.86 34.39
N ALA A 28 -1.34 5.82 33.46
CA ALA A 28 -2.03 5.72 32.18
C ALA A 28 -1.53 4.47 31.47
N THR A 29 -2.42 3.53 31.17
CA THR A 29 -2.09 2.36 30.35
C THR A 29 -1.64 2.87 28.97
N PRO A 30 -0.44 2.48 28.49
CA PRO A 30 0.00 2.88 27.16
C PRO A 30 -1.03 2.40 26.11
N PRO A 31 -1.28 3.20 25.05
CA PRO A 31 -2.20 2.80 24.01
C PRO A 31 -1.76 1.47 23.40
N ALA A 32 -2.72 0.58 23.15
CA ALA A 32 -2.44 -0.71 22.50
C ALA A 32 -1.75 -0.49 21.15
N ALA A 33 -0.68 -1.21 20.88
CA ALA A 33 -0.01 -1.15 19.57
C ALA A 33 -0.97 -1.60 18.49
N LEU A 34 -0.97 -0.88 17.34
CA LEU A 34 -1.75 -1.28 16.18
C LEU A 34 -1.24 -2.61 15.64
N ALA A 35 -2.15 -3.47 15.21
CA ALA A 35 -1.79 -4.75 14.61
C ALA A 35 -1.03 -4.53 13.28
N THR A 36 0.00 -5.34 13.04
CA THR A 36 0.67 -5.37 11.73
C THR A 36 -0.27 -5.98 10.69
N PRO A 37 -0.51 -5.31 9.54
CA PRO A 37 -1.35 -5.87 8.50
C PRO A 37 -0.81 -7.19 7.95
N ALA A 38 -1.69 -8.16 7.72
CA ALA A 38 -1.36 -9.41 7.06
C ALA A 38 -1.50 -9.28 5.54
N LEU A 39 -0.73 -10.06 4.78
CA LEU A 39 -0.83 -10.14 3.33
C LEU A 39 -1.36 -11.51 2.92
N THR A 40 -2.48 -11.53 2.22
CA THR A 40 -3.09 -12.76 1.70
C THR A 40 -3.13 -12.70 0.18
N LEU A 41 -2.60 -13.72 -0.49
CA LEU A 41 -2.64 -13.80 -1.95
C LEU A 41 -4.11 -13.80 -2.43
N ALA A 42 -4.45 -12.80 -3.24
CA ALA A 42 -5.78 -12.66 -3.81
C ALA A 42 -5.85 -13.26 -5.23
N MET A 43 -4.85 -12.96 -6.06
CA MET A 43 -4.78 -13.43 -7.45
C MET A 43 -3.37 -13.29 -8.02
N ARG A 44 -3.12 -14.04 -9.11
CA ARG A 44 -1.95 -13.93 -9.99
C ARG A 44 -2.36 -13.48 -11.35
N LEU A 45 -1.59 -12.58 -11.95
CA LEU A 45 -1.84 -12.11 -13.31
C LEU A 45 -0.62 -12.41 -14.18
N ARG A 46 -0.90 -12.88 -15.40
CA ARG A 46 0.07 -12.89 -16.49
C ARG A 46 -0.39 -11.86 -17.53
N VAL A 47 0.21 -10.66 -17.47
CA VAL A 47 -0.17 -9.51 -18.32
C VAL A 47 0.66 -9.55 -19.60
N LEU A 48 0.06 -9.88 -20.71
CA LEU A 48 0.72 -9.88 -22.02
C LEU A 48 0.93 -8.44 -22.51
N ILE A 49 2.11 -8.18 -23.05
CA ILE A 49 2.52 -6.84 -23.45
C ILE A 49 3.05 -6.84 -24.88
N GLY A 50 2.84 -5.72 -25.55
CA GLY A 50 3.41 -5.42 -26.86
C GLY A 50 4.77 -4.72 -26.78
N ALA A 51 5.30 -4.37 -27.94
CA ALA A 51 6.53 -3.59 -28.07
C ALA A 51 6.33 -2.20 -27.44
N PRO A 52 7.33 -1.68 -26.70
CA PRO A 52 7.28 -0.32 -26.17
C PRO A 52 7.19 0.73 -27.29
N GLN A 53 6.31 1.69 -27.11
CA GLN A 53 6.18 2.89 -27.93
C GLN A 53 6.93 4.01 -27.23
N GLU A 54 8.09 4.39 -27.72
CA GLU A 54 8.92 5.43 -27.11
C GLU A 54 8.42 6.82 -27.50
N LEU A 55 8.10 7.65 -26.52
CA LEU A 55 7.74 9.06 -26.71
C LEU A 55 8.99 9.96 -26.74
N GLY A 56 10.13 9.44 -26.23
CA GLY A 56 11.36 10.21 -26.06
C GLY A 56 11.42 11.00 -24.75
N MET A 57 12.22 12.07 -24.75
CA MET A 57 12.38 12.94 -23.58
C MET A 57 11.25 13.97 -23.52
N VAL A 58 10.49 13.96 -22.43
CA VAL A 58 9.41 14.92 -22.16
C VAL A 58 9.69 15.53 -20.77
N ASP A 59 9.93 16.83 -20.73
CA ASP A 59 10.26 17.58 -19.50
C ASP A 59 11.42 16.95 -18.69
N GLY A 60 12.46 16.54 -19.40
CA GLY A 60 13.66 15.93 -18.79
C GLY A 60 13.50 14.47 -18.35
N VAL A 61 12.36 13.84 -18.61
CA VAL A 61 12.09 12.42 -18.27
C VAL A 61 11.80 11.63 -19.53
N ARG A 62 12.44 10.47 -19.71
CA ARG A 62 12.13 9.58 -20.82
C ARG A 62 10.77 8.91 -20.61
N LYS A 63 9.87 9.07 -21.56
CA LYS A 63 8.52 8.49 -21.49
C LYS A 63 8.29 7.45 -22.58
N ARG A 64 7.52 6.43 -22.24
CA ARG A 64 7.08 5.40 -23.17
C ARG A 64 5.73 4.82 -22.75
N VAL A 65 5.05 4.21 -23.69
CA VAL A 65 3.82 3.45 -23.47
C VAL A 65 4.05 2.00 -23.88
N ILE A 66 3.69 1.07 -23.02
CA ILE A 66 3.76 -0.36 -23.31
C ILE A 66 2.32 -0.88 -23.46
N PRO A 67 1.87 -1.25 -24.68
CA PRO A 67 0.53 -1.78 -24.88
C PRO A 67 0.32 -3.07 -24.09
N ILE A 68 -0.87 -3.20 -23.49
CA ILE A 68 -1.33 -4.45 -22.86
C ILE A 68 -2.25 -5.14 -23.87
N THR A 69 -1.85 -6.32 -24.32
CA THR A 69 -2.52 -7.05 -25.41
C THR A 69 -3.45 -8.14 -24.92
N GLY A 70 -3.47 -8.43 -23.62
CA GLY A 70 -4.31 -9.44 -23.01
C GLY A 70 -3.63 -10.11 -21.82
N GLY A 71 -4.07 -11.33 -21.50
CA GLY A 71 -3.46 -12.13 -20.44
C GLY A 71 -4.49 -12.89 -19.61
N THR A 72 -4.02 -13.49 -18.52
CA THR A 72 -4.82 -14.32 -17.63
C THR A 72 -4.81 -13.80 -16.21
N VAL A 73 -5.89 -14.07 -15.49
CA VAL A 73 -6.03 -13.86 -14.04
C VAL A 73 -6.37 -15.22 -13.44
N ASP A 74 -5.56 -15.65 -12.47
CA ASP A 74 -5.75 -16.91 -11.76
C ASP A 74 -5.53 -16.69 -10.25
N GLY A 75 -6.43 -17.20 -9.43
CA GLY A 75 -6.29 -17.07 -8.00
C GLY A 75 -7.51 -17.51 -7.19
N PRO A 76 -7.35 -17.58 -5.87
CA PRO A 76 -8.41 -18.10 -5.00
C PRO A 76 -9.63 -17.19 -4.92
N ARG A 77 -9.51 -15.91 -5.30
CA ARG A 77 -10.59 -14.92 -5.13
C ARG A 77 -11.06 -14.28 -6.43
N LEU A 78 -10.29 -14.40 -7.52
CA LEU A 78 -10.65 -13.91 -8.84
C LEU A 78 -9.96 -14.74 -9.90
N THR A 79 -10.73 -15.21 -10.89
CA THR A 79 -10.24 -15.82 -12.12
C THR A 79 -10.83 -15.11 -13.33
N GLY A 80 -10.12 -15.11 -14.46
CA GLY A 80 -10.59 -14.42 -15.64
C GLY A 80 -9.51 -14.19 -16.69
N ARG A 81 -9.75 -13.22 -17.55
CA ARG A 81 -8.81 -12.80 -18.60
C ARG A 81 -8.63 -11.30 -18.63
N ILE A 82 -7.43 -10.84 -18.95
CA ILE A 82 -7.14 -9.45 -19.22
C ILE A 82 -7.60 -9.12 -20.63
N LEU A 83 -8.32 -8.01 -20.78
CA LEU A 83 -8.79 -7.56 -22.08
C LEU A 83 -7.70 -6.72 -22.77
N PRO A 84 -7.59 -6.81 -24.10
CA PRO A 84 -6.72 -5.94 -24.87
C PRO A 84 -7.22 -4.48 -24.83
N GLY A 85 -6.34 -3.52 -25.11
CA GLY A 85 -6.66 -2.09 -25.18
C GLY A 85 -6.18 -1.27 -23.98
N GLY A 86 -5.61 -1.92 -22.95
CA GLY A 86 -4.91 -1.25 -21.87
C GLY A 86 -3.46 -0.89 -22.24
N ALA A 87 -2.80 -0.16 -21.37
CA ALA A 87 -1.38 0.14 -21.48
C ALA A 87 -0.73 0.41 -20.12
N ASP A 88 0.60 0.36 -20.10
CA ASP A 88 1.46 0.83 -19.03
C ASP A 88 2.21 2.08 -19.50
N TRP A 89 1.86 3.21 -18.92
CA TRP A 89 2.53 4.50 -19.14
C TRP A 89 3.71 4.62 -18.19
N GLN A 90 4.91 4.65 -18.75
CA GLN A 90 6.13 4.70 -17.94
C GLN A 90 6.88 6.01 -18.10
N SER A 91 7.32 6.54 -16.96
CA SER A 91 8.30 7.62 -16.88
C SER A 91 9.61 7.04 -16.33
N ILE A 92 10.69 7.12 -17.11
CA ILE A 92 12.01 6.57 -16.72
C ILE A 92 12.88 7.73 -16.25
N ARG A 93 13.23 7.75 -14.98
CA ARG A 93 14.08 8.74 -14.35
C ARG A 93 15.54 8.57 -14.76
N ALA A 94 16.38 9.58 -14.49
CA ALA A 94 17.81 9.56 -14.83
C ALA A 94 18.59 8.41 -14.15
N ASP A 95 18.15 7.98 -12.97
CA ASP A 95 18.71 6.85 -12.22
C ASP A 95 18.23 5.47 -12.74
N GLY A 96 17.43 5.45 -13.80
CA GLY A 96 16.83 4.24 -14.37
C GLY A 96 15.56 3.75 -13.67
N THR A 97 15.11 4.42 -12.60
CA THR A 97 13.84 4.10 -11.95
C THR A 97 12.68 4.34 -12.92
N ALA A 98 11.88 3.32 -13.15
CA ALA A 98 10.64 3.44 -13.90
C ALA A 98 9.47 3.71 -12.95
N ASP A 99 8.83 4.88 -13.08
CA ASP A 99 7.49 5.14 -12.60
C ASP A 99 6.51 4.45 -13.54
N ILE A 100 5.68 3.59 -13.01
CA ILE A 100 4.75 2.72 -13.71
C ILE A 100 3.34 3.19 -13.42
N LEU A 101 2.52 3.26 -14.46
CA LEU A 101 1.09 3.49 -14.36
C LEU A 101 0.36 2.62 -15.37
N ALA A 102 0.11 1.37 -15.01
CA ALA A 102 -0.64 0.46 -15.86
C ALA A 102 -2.16 0.64 -15.64
N ARG A 103 -2.93 0.67 -16.74
CA ARG A 103 -4.40 0.66 -16.72
C ARG A 103 -4.92 -0.32 -17.75
N TYR A 104 -5.83 -1.20 -17.34
CA TYR A 104 -6.44 -2.20 -18.22
C TYR A 104 -7.70 -2.77 -17.59
N SER A 105 -8.46 -3.51 -18.38
CA SER A 105 -9.69 -4.16 -17.93
C SER A 105 -9.51 -5.68 -17.82
N ILE A 106 -10.27 -6.27 -16.93
CA ILE A 106 -10.35 -7.71 -16.68
C ILE A 106 -11.79 -8.14 -16.92
N ALA A 107 -12.01 -9.20 -17.70
CA ALA A 107 -13.26 -9.94 -17.72
C ALA A 107 -13.13 -11.10 -16.76
N ALA A 108 -13.84 -11.06 -15.64
CA ALA A 108 -13.92 -12.16 -14.70
C ALA A 108 -14.63 -13.37 -15.31
N SER A 109 -14.39 -14.56 -14.77
CA SER A 109 -14.97 -15.81 -15.30
C SER A 109 -16.50 -15.88 -15.17
N ASP A 110 -17.09 -15.09 -14.30
CA ASP A 110 -18.55 -14.93 -14.14
C ASP A 110 -19.16 -13.87 -15.08
N GLY A 111 -18.34 -13.25 -15.95
CA GLY A 111 -18.74 -12.24 -16.91
C GLY A 111 -18.66 -10.79 -16.42
N ALA A 112 -18.33 -10.54 -15.16
CA ALA A 112 -18.15 -9.19 -14.66
C ALA A 112 -16.94 -8.49 -15.30
N ILE A 113 -17.07 -7.22 -15.63
CA ILE A 113 -15.97 -6.39 -16.12
C ILE A 113 -15.44 -5.52 -15.01
N LEU A 114 -14.14 -5.57 -14.80
CA LEU A 114 -13.41 -4.82 -13.80
C LEU A 114 -12.38 -3.93 -14.49
N SER A 115 -12.08 -2.76 -13.92
CA SER A 115 -10.94 -1.94 -14.33
C SER A 115 -9.88 -1.96 -13.24
N ILE A 116 -8.62 -1.98 -13.64
CA ILE A 116 -7.48 -1.90 -12.74
C ILE A 116 -6.60 -0.70 -13.10
N THR A 117 -6.24 0.09 -12.08
CA THR A 117 -5.18 1.09 -12.13
C THR A 117 -4.06 0.63 -11.21
N ASN A 118 -2.88 0.39 -11.75
CA ASN A 118 -1.77 -0.25 -11.05
C ASN A 118 -0.51 0.61 -11.10
N PRO A 119 -0.38 1.63 -10.22
CA PRO A 119 0.81 2.44 -10.09
C PRO A 119 1.91 1.70 -9.32
N GLY A 120 3.18 2.04 -9.58
CA GLY A 120 4.30 1.50 -8.82
C GLY A 120 5.66 1.85 -9.39
N TYR A 121 6.68 1.13 -8.92
CA TYR A 121 8.07 1.40 -9.24
C TYR A 121 8.80 0.12 -9.63
N ARG A 122 9.70 0.27 -10.63
CA ARG A 122 10.73 -0.72 -10.92
C ARG A 122 12.08 -0.03 -10.95
N HIS A 123 13.02 -0.52 -10.14
CA HIS A 123 14.40 -0.05 -10.12
C HIS A 123 15.37 -1.17 -9.73
N GLY A 124 16.65 -0.96 -9.95
CA GLY A 124 17.70 -1.93 -9.61
C GLY A 124 19.07 -1.49 -10.16
N PRO A 125 20.08 -2.32 -10.02
CA PRO A 125 21.41 -2.05 -10.59
C PRO A 125 21.34 -1.82 -12.11
N ALA A 126 22.05 -0.83 -12.62
CA ALA A 126 22.03 -0.47 -14.04
C ALA A 126 22.30 -1.65 -15.00
N PRO A 127 23.26 -2.57 -14.73
CA PRO A 127 23.47 -3.75 -15.57
C PRO A 127 22.25 -4.69 -15.61
N VAL A 128 21.54 -4.84 -14.50
CA VAL A 128 20.31 -5.66 -14.39
C VAL A 128 19.20 -5.03 -15.23
N LEU A 129 19.00 -3.72 -15.09
CA LEU A 129 17.98 -2.99 -15.86
C LEU A 129 18.26 -3.03 -17.36
N ALA A 130 19.54 -2.97 -17.78
CA ALA A 130 19.93 -3.09 -19.18
C ALA A 130 19.58 -4.46 -19.76
N ARG A 131 19.77 -5.54 -19.01
CA ARG A 131 19.35 -6.91 -19.41
C ARG A 131 17.84 -7.02 -19.57
N ILE A 132 17.08 -6.50 -18.61
CA ILE A 132 15.62 -6.44 -18.69
C ILE A 132 15.16 -5.66 -19.94
N ALA A 133 15.81 -4.53 -20.24
CA ALA A 133 15.49 -3.71 -21.41
C ALA A 133 15.74 -4.45 -22.73
N LYS A 134 16.71 -5.38 -22.79
CA LYS A 134 16.98 -6.27 -23.93
C LYS A 134 16.00 -7.46 -24.01
N GLY A 135 15.10 -7.61 -23.07
CA GLY A 135 14.16 -8.75 -23.01
C GLY A 135 14.77 -10.03 -22.46
N GLU A 136 15.95 -9.97 -21.84
CA GLU A 136 16.55 -11.13 -21.20
C GLU A 136 15.73 -11.59 -19.99
N ALA A 137 15.72 -12.89 -19.74
CA ALA A 137 15.20 -13.44 -18.49
C ALA A 137 16.13 -13.07 -17.34
N VAL A 138 15.64 -12.28 -16.38
CA VAL A 138 16.38 -11.83 -15.21
C VAL A 138 15.66 -12.28 -13.97
N ASP A 139 16.41 -12.83 -13.00
CA ASP A 139 15.85 -13.21 -11.69
C ASP A 139 15.19 -12.00 -11.03
N PRO A 140 13.90 -12.06 -10.67
CA PRO A 140 13.17 -10.98 -10.00
C PRO A 140 13.80 -10.55 -8.66
N ALA A 141 14.57 -11.39 -8.01
CA ALA A 141 15.29 -11.06 -6.78
C ALA A 141 16.39 -10.01 -6.98
N LEU A 142 16.87 -9.80 -8.22
CA LEU A 142 17.95 -8.86 -8.54
C LEU A 142 17.48 -7.41 -8.72
N TYR A 143 16.17 -7.16 -8.67
CA TYR A 143 15.61 -5.81 -8.85
C TYR A 143 14.32 -5.64 -8.03
N TYR A 144 13.99 -4.42 -7.76
CA TYR A 144 12.72 -4.07 -7.13
C TYR A 144 11.64 -3.86 -8.18
N PHE A 145 10.47 -4.50 -8.00
CA PHE A 145 9.29 -4.21 -8.78
C PHE A 145 8.06 -4.44 -7.90
N ARG A 146 7.47 -3.33 -7.44
CA ARG A 146 6.28 -3.35 -6.58
C ARG A 146 5.27 -2.34 -7.06
N THR A 147 4.00 -2.69 -6.93
CA THR A 147 2.88 -1.83 -7.33
C THR A 147 1.75 -1.90 -6.29
N THR A 148 0.81 -0.95 -6.38
CA THR A 148 -0.34 -0.83 -5.48
C THR A 148 -1.63 -0.79 -6.30
N PRO A 149 -2.13 -1.96 -6.76
CA PRO A 149 -3.31 -2.02 -7.60
C PRO A 149 -4.56 -1.45 -6.92
N ARG A 150 -5.38 -0.76 -7.70
CA ARG A 150 -6.73 -0.33 -7.32
C ARG A 150 -7.70 -0.83 -8.37
N PHE A 151 -8.88 -1.23 -7.93
CA PHE A 151 -9.90 -1.79 -8.80
C PHE A 151 -11.15 -0.91 -8.79
N ASP A 152 -11.67 -0.64 -9.98
CA ASP A 152 -13.01 -0.08 -10.18
C ASP A 152 -13.94 -1.22 -10.54
N VAL A 153 -14.96 -1.43 -9.72
CA VAL A 153 -15.88 -2.57 -9.81
C VAL A 153 -17.30 -2.12 -9.46
N ALA A 154 -18.30 -2.85 -9.92
CA ALA A 154 -19.68 -2.63 -9.49
C ALA A 154 -19.80 -2.80 -7.97
N SER A 155 -20.42 -1.84 -7.31
CA SER A 155 -20.50 -1.76 -5.84
C SER A 155 -21.45 -2.79 -5.23
N ASP A 156 -22.37 -3.32 -6.02
CA ASP A 156 -23.41 -4.30 -5.67
C ASP A 156 -23.12 -5.71 -6.21
N GLY A 157 -21.99 -5.90 -6.92
CA GLY A 157 -21.60 -7.17 -7.51
C GLY A 157 -20.75 -8.05 -6.59
N PRO A 158 -20.51 -9.31 -7.01
CA PRO A 158 -19.74 -10.30 -6.24
C PRO A 158 -18.27 -9.87 -6.01
N HIS A 159 -17.77 -8.95 -6.81
CA HIS A 159 -16.41 -8.41 -6.72
C HIS A 159 -16.31 -7.07 -6.01
N ALA A 160 -17.38 -6.56 -5.38
CA ALA A 160 -17.40 -5.27 -4.67
C ALA A 160 -16.31 -5.14 -3.59
N TRP A 161 -15.83 -6.26 -3.04
CA TRP A 161 -14.73 -6.29 -2.08
C TRP A 161 -13.43 -5.73 -2.66
N LEU A 162 -13.17 -5.85 -3.96
CA LEU A 162 -11.99 -5.30 -4.63
C LEU A 162 -11.91 -3.77 -4.52
N GLY A 163 -13.04 -3.08 -4.63
CA GLY A 163 -13.12 -1.62 -4.52
C GLY A 163 -12.95 -1.08 -3.09
N ARG A 164 -12.91 -1.97 -2.08
CA ARG A 164 -12.82 -1.62 -0.65
C ARG A 164 -11.61 -2.22 0.06
N THR A 165 -10.71 -2.83 -0.69
CA THR A 165 -9.51 -3.51 -0.17
C THR A 165 -8.25 -2.79 -0.67
N VAL A 166 -7.28 -2.62 0.21
CA VAL A 166 -5.93 -2.18 -0.16
C VAL A 166 -5.16 -3.39 -0.68
N PHE A 167 -4.41 -3.19 -1.76
CA PHE A 167 -3.58 -4.24 -2.35
C PHE A 167 -2.13 -3.82 -2.46
N LEU A 168 -1.25 -4.81 -2.26
CA LEU A 168 0.16 -4.74 -2.62
C LEU A 168 0.47 -5.80 -3.66
N CYS A 169 1.42 -5.51 -4.55
CA CYS A 169 1.77 -6.43 -5.61
C CYS A 169 3.29 -6.60 -5.73
N THR A 170 3.73 -7.83 -5.88
CA THR A 170 5.08 -8.15 -6.36
C THR A 170 5.02 -8.46 -7.84
N ALA A 171 6.01 -7.99 -8.60
CA ALA A 171 6.00 -8.12 -10.05
C ALA A 171 7.34 -8.63 -10.60
N ALA A 172 7.26 -9.33 -11.73
CA ALA A 172 8.41 -9.78 -12.51
C ALA A 172 8.21 -9.45 -13.99
N ARG A 173 9.25 -8.88 -14.64
CA ARG A 173 9.24 -8.48 -16.05
C ARG A 173 9.91 -9.53 -16.90
N TYR A 174 9.17 -10.04 -17.87
CA TYR A 174 9.65 -10.95 -18.92
C TYR A 174 9.58 -10.25 -20.30
N SER A 175 10.09 -10.89 -21.34
CA SER A 175 10.13 -10.31 -22.70
C SER A 175 8.74 -10.01 -23.25
N ASP A 176 7.78 -10.92 -23.06
CA ASP A 176 6.43 -10.92 -23.63
C ASP A 176 5.32 -10.61 -22.60
N HIS A 177 5.64 -10.61 -21.31
CA HIS A 177 4.64 -10.40 -20.25
C HIS A 177 5.24 -9.81 -18.97
N VAL A 178 4.34 -9.40 -18.09
CA VAL A 178 4.62 -9.11 -16.68
C VAL A 178 3.83 -10.11 -15.83
N ALA A 179 4.51 -10.80 -14.92
CA ALA A 179 3.87 -11.62 -13.90
C ALA A 179 3.63 -10.78 -12.65
N LEU A 180 2.44 -10.89 -12.07
CA LEU A 180 2.02 -10.15 -10.89
C LEU A 180 1.43 -11.12 -9.86
N ASP A 181 1.92 -11.06 -8.61
CA ASP A 181 1.27 -11.65 -7.45
C ASP A 181 0.63 -10.52 -6.64
N ILE A 182 -0.69 -10.48 -6.56
CA ILE A 182 -1.47 -9.43 -5.90
C ILE A 182 -1.98 -9.96 -4.56
N PHE A 183 -1.64 -9.23 -3.49
CA PHE A 183 -2.00 -9.56 -2.12
C PHE A 183 -2.98 -8.53 -1.57
N ALA A 184 -4.05 -9.01 -0.96
CA ALA A 184 -4.95 -8.19 -0.15
C ALA A 184 -4.29 -7.92 1.21
N VAL A 185 -4.39 -6.68 1.68
CA VAL A 185 -3.95 -6.24 2.99
C VAL A 185 -5.13 -6.40 3.96
N GLY A 186 -4.91 -7.18 5.02
CA GLY A 186 -5.91 -7.48 6.05
C GLY A 186 -5.49 -7.03 7.45
#